data_bcc40c3d73a5741c2ad7519c46f5de66
#
_entry.id   bcc40c3d73a5741c2ad7519c46f5de66
#
_cell.length_a   1.000
_cell.length_b   1.000
_cell.length_c   1.000
_cell.angle_alpha   90.00
_cell.angle_beta   90.00
_cell.angle_gamma   90.00
#
_symmetry.space_group_name_H-M   'P 1'
#
loop_
_entity.id
_entity.type
_entity.pdbx_description
1 polymer ?
#
loop_
_entity_poly.entity_id
_entity_poly.type
_entity_poly.pdbx_seq_one_letter_code
_entity_poly.pdbx_strand_id
1 'polypeptide(L)' 'MAHLNITFNGLSADYPLELDAHVTDADIRRIAVEVIRSGGMAGLHVPHVADHAFDNFVVDRMQNGTRIYLRPKVPFG' A
#
# COMPACT_ATOMS: atom_id res chain seq x y z
N MET A 1 8.18 7.10 -12.37
CA MET A 1 7.22 6.09 -11.92
C MET A 1 7.58 5.63 -10.52
N ALA A 2 6.61 5.49 -9.67
CA ALA A 2 6.83 5.02 -8.32
C ALA A 2 6.40 3.56 -8.19
N HIS A 3 6.88 2.90 -7.14
CA HIS A 3 6.46 1.55 -6.80
C HIS A 3 5.87 1.55 -5.40
N LEU A 4 4.70 0.97 -5.26
CA LEU A 4 4.04 0.77 -3.98
C LEU A 4 4.24 -0.67 -3.56
N ASN A 5 4.89 -0.87 -2.40
CA ASN A 5 5.01 -2.18 -1.80
C ASN A 5 4.01 -2.30 -0.67
N ILE A 6 3.17 -3.30 -0.72
CA ILE A 6 2.17 -3.55 0.32
C ILE A 6 2.51 -4.85 1.03
N THR A 7 2.59 -4.79 2.35
CA THR A 7 2.73 -5.97 3.19
C THR A 7 1.41 -6.18 3.94
N PHE A 8 0.76 -7.32 3.70
CA PHE A 8 -0.55 -7.60 4.27
C PHE A 8 -0.69 -9.10 4.56
N ASN A 9 -1.07 -9.43 5.77
CA ASN A 9 -1.22 -10.84 6.22
C ASN A 9 0.05 -11.67 5.98
N GLY A 10 1.22 -11.07 6.19
CA GLY A 10 2.49 -11.76 6.00
C GLY A 10 2.93 -11.88 4.55
N LEU A 11 2.17 -11.38 3.61
CA LEU A 11 2.51 -11.37 2.19
C LEU A 11 2.94 -9.98 1.76
N SER A 12 3.84 -9.91 0.80
CA SER A 12 4.35 -8.64 0.30
C SER A 12 4.34 -8.65 -1.22
N ALA A 13 3.89 -7.55 -1.81
CA ALA A 13 3.83 -7.43 -3.26
C ALA A 13 4.10 -6.00 -3.69
N ASP A 14 4.60 -5.84 -4.91
CA ASP A 14 4.88 -4.54 -5.50
C ASP A 14 3.85 -4.20 -6.56
N TYR A 15 3.52 -2.93 -6.65
CA TYR A 15 2.61 -2.42 -7.66
C TYR A 15 3.21 -1.16 -8.27
N PRO A 16 3.42 -1.13 -9.60
CA PRO A 16 3.88 0.09 -10.25
C PRO A 16 2.75 1.12 -10.26
N LEU A 17 3.07 2.34 -9.87
CA LEU A 17 2.06 3.34 -9.65
C LEU A 17 2.58 4.71 -10.07
N GLU A 18 1.81 5.43 -10.86
CA GLU A 18 2.11 6.82 -11.14
C GLU A 18 1.48 7.67 -10.04
N LEU A 19 2.33 8.35 -9.29
CA LEU A 19 1.89 9.15 -8.17
C LEU A 19 2.17 10.62 -8.42
N ASP A 20 1.19 11.43 -8.11
CA ASP A 20 1.36 12.86 -7.99
C ASP A 20 2.16 13.14 -6.71
N ALA A 21 2.99 14.20 -6.75
CA ALA A 21 3.76 14.60 -5.58
C ALA A 21 2.87 15.02 -4.39
N HIS A 22 1.62 15.31 -4.65
CA HIS A 22 0.67 15.74 -3.62
C HIS A 22 -0.17 14.61 -3.05
N VAL A 23 0.08 13.36 -3.44
CA VAL A 23 -0.69 12.24 -2.92
C VAL A 23 -0.47 12.12 -1.41
N THR A 24 -1.56 11.99 -0.67
CA THR A 24 -1.51 11.88 0.80
C THR A 24 -1.41 10.43 1.24
N ASP A 25 -1.06 10.23 2.52
CA ASP A 25 -1.06 8.89 3.09
C ASP A 25 -2.45 8.25 3.02
N ALA A 26 -3.51 9.04 3.24
CA ALA A 26 -4.87 8.55 3.11
C ALA A 26 -5.17 8.07 1.69
N ASP A 27 -4.66 8.80 0.69
CA ASP A 27 -4.81 8.38 -0.70
C ASP A 27 -4.07 7.07 -0.98
N ILE A 28 -2.87 6.92 -0.44
CA ILE A 28 -2.09 5.68 -0.60
C ILE A 28 -2.86 4.50 -0.01
N ARG A 29 -3.44 4.66 1.18
CA ARG A 29 -4.22 3.58 1.81
C ARG A 29 -5.45 3.22 0.99
N ARG A 30 -6.13 4.20 0.42
CA ARG A 30 -7.30 3.96 -0.42
C ARG A 30 -6.92 3.25 -1.72
N ILE A 31 -5.83 3.67 -2.35
CA ILE A 31 -5.32 3.01 -3.56
C ILE A 31 -4.98 1.55 -3.25
N ALA A 32 -4.34 1.30 -2.11
CA ALA A 32 -3.99 -0.06 -1.70
C ALA A 32 -5.23 -0.96 -1.58
N VAL A 33 -6.29 -0.46 -0.97
CA VAL A 33 -7.55 -1.21 -0.87
C VAL A 33 -8.06 -1.59 -2.26
N GLU A 34 -8.09 -0.64 -3.16
CA GLU A 34 -8.60 -0.86 -4.52
C GLU A 34 -7.75 -1.87 -5.29
N VAL A 35 -6.43 -1.73 -5.20
CA VAL A 35 -5.51 -2.62 -5.91
C VAL A 35 -5.62 -4.06 -5.40
N ILE A 36 -5.67 -4.25 -4.08
CA ILE A 36 -5.78 -5.58 -3.49
C ILE A 36 -7.15 -6.20 -3.80
N ARG A 37 -8.19 -5.41 -3.72
CA ARG A 37 -9.56 -5.87 -3.97
C ARG A 37 -9.75 -6.29 -5.42
N SER A 38 -9.18 -5.56 -6.35
CA SER A 38 -9.35 -5.81 -7.78
C SER A 38 -8.44 -6.91 -8.33
N GLY A 39 -7.44 -7.37 -7.54
CA GLY A 39 -6.48 -8.34 -8.02
C GLY A 39 -5.38 -7.73 -8.86
N GLY A 40 -5.14 -6.42 -8.74
CA GLY A 40 -4.10 -5.73 -9.49
C GLY A 40 -2.68 -6.09 -9.10
N MET A 41 -2.49 -6.76 -7.99
CA MET A 41 -1.17 -7.20 -7.54
C MET A 41 -1.08 -8.72 -7.60
N ALA A 42 -0.07 -9.22 -8.31
CA ALA A 42 0.18 -10.66 -8.33
C ALA A 42 0.57 -11.14 -6.93
N GLY A 43 -0.05 -12.22 -6.47
CA GLY A 43 0.27 -12.82 -5.19
C GLY A 43 -0.42 -12.17 -3.99
N LEU A 44 -1.19 -11.11 -4.20
CA LEU A 44 -1.89 -10.44 -3.11
C LEU A 44 -3.26 -9.97 -3.59
N HIS A 45 -4.22 -10.86 -3.50
CA HIS A 45 -5.60 -10.57 -3.93
C HIS A 45 -6.56 -10.92 -2.80
N VAL A 46 -7.23 -9.91 -2.27
CA VAL A 46 -8.21 -10.08 -1.19
C VAL A 46 -9.50 -9.39 -1.63
N PRO A 47 -10.42 -10.13 -2.28
CA PRO A 47 -11.64 -9.53 -2.85
C PRO A 47 -12.54 -8.84 -1.82
N HIS A 48 -12.46 -9.28 -0.56
CA HIS A 48 -13.33 -8.77 0.50
C HIS A 48 -12.58 -7.89 1.50
N VAL A 49 -11.44 -7.32 1.10
CA VAL A 49 -10.71 -6.43 2.00
C VAL A 49 -11.59 -5.22 2.35
N ALA A 50 -11.61 -4.89 3.64
CA ALA A 50 -12.42 -3.77 4.13
C ALA A 50 -11.82 -2.43 3.71
N ASP A 51 -12.65 -1.41 3.55
CA ASP A 51 -12.19 -0.08 3.15
C ASP A 51 -11.19 0.51 4.15
N HIS A 52 -11.30 0.13 5.43
CA HIS A 52 -10.43 0.64 6.49
C HIS A 52 -9.29 -0.30 6.86
N ALA A 53 -9.02 -1.31 6.03
CA ALA A 53 -8.03 -2.34 6.36
C ALA A 53 -6.63 -1.78 6.61
N PHE A 54 -6.28 -0.66 5.99
CA PHE A 54 -4.96 -0.06 6.10
C PHE A 54 -4.91 1.19 6.97
N ASP A 55 -5.97 1.51 7.71
CA ASP A 55 -6.03 2.75 8.50
C ASP A 55 -4.90 2.85 9.51
N ASN A 56 -4.46 1.73 10.07
CA ASN A 56 -3.38 1.69 11.04
C ASN A 56 -2.03 1.29 10.45
N PHE A 57 -1.94 1.23 9.13
CA PHE A 57 -0.68 0.91 8.47
C PHE A 57 0.20 2.14 8.37
N VAL A 58 1.52 1.91 8.39
CA VAL A 58 2.51 2.96 8.24
C VAL A 58 2.81 3.14 6.75
N VAL A 59 2.87 4.38 6.31
CA VAL A 59 3.28 4.74 4.95
C VAL A 59 4.70 5.31 5.02
N ASP A 60 5.67 4.57 4.52
CA ASP A 60 7.06 5.02 4.44
C ASP A 60 7.39 5.38 3.00
N ARG A 61 7.93 6.57 2.80
CA ARG A 61 8.33 7.06 1.48
C ARG A 61 9.85 7.13 1.43
N MET A 62 10.43 6.50 0.42
CA MET A 62 11.88 6.41 0.27
C MET A 62 12.29 6.76 -1.16
N GLN A 63 13.57 7.02 -1.34
CA GLN A 63 14.15 7.30 -2.67
C GLN A 63 13.42 8.44 -3.38
N ASN A 64 13.27 9.57 -2.69
CA ASN A 64 12.61 10.76 -3.23
C ASN A 64 11.16 10.50 -3.65
N GLY A 65 10.50 9.58 -2.94
CA GLY A 65 9.09 9.26 -3.22
C GLY A 65 8.90 8.25 -4.35
N THR A 66 9.98 7.66 -4.87
CA THR A 66 9.85 6.65 -5.92
C THR A 66 9.54 5.27 -5.36
N ARG A 67 9.75 5.06 -4.07
CA ARG A 67 9.37 3.81 -3.40
C ARG A 67 8.54 4.14 -2.17
N ILE A 68 7.37 3.52 -2.10
CA ILE A 68 6.44 3.71 -1.00
C ILE A 68 6.14 2.35 -0.40
N TYR A 69 6.29 2.25 0.92
CA TYR A 69 6.01 1.01 1.65
C TYR A 69 4.80 1.21 2.53
N LEU A 70 3.79 0.40 2.31
CA LEU A 70 2.61 0.33 3.18
C LEU A 70 2.69 -0.95 3.97
N ARG A 71 2.89 -0.85 5.28
CA ARG A 71 3.16 -2.00 6.13
C ARG A 71 2.46 -1.87 7.48
N PRO A 72 2.19 -3.01 8.15
CA PRO A 72 1.56 -2.97 9.46
C PRO A 72 2.41 -2.21 10.46
N LYS A 73 1.75 -1.52 11.37
CA LYS A 73 2.43 -0.85 12.46
C LYS A 73 2.98 -1.87 13.43
N VAL A 74 4.26 -1.73 13.78
CA VAL A 74 4.89 -2.62 14.76
C VAL A 74 4.55 -2.13 16.16
N PRO A 75 3.99 -3.01 17.04
CA PRO A 75 3.58 -2.59 18.37
C PRO A 75 4.70 -2.07 19.25
N PHE A 76 5.91 -2.49 18.98
CA PHE A 76 7.07 -2.06 19.78
C PHE A 76 7.93 -1.13 18.98
N GLY A 77 7.40 -0.03 18.71
CA GLY A 77 8.05 1.01 17.92
C GLY A 77 9.53 1.02 17.92
#